data_faf34068597b94525453764fd2379147
#
_entry.id   faf34068597b94525453764fd2379147
#
_cell.length_a   1.000
_cell.length_b   1.000
_cell.length_c   1.000
_cell.angle_alpha   90.00
_cell.angle_beta   90.00
_cell.angle_gamma   90.00
#
_symmetry.space_group_name_H-M   'P 1'
#
loop_
_entity.id
_entity.type
_entity.pdbx_description
1 polymer ?
#
loop_
_entity_poly.entity_id
_entity_poly.type
_entity_poly.pdbx_seq_one_letter_code
_entity_poly.pdbx_strand_id
1 'polypeptide(L)'
;MTGKNEHTIGKFFARTFLVLLLAGALGSQAMAAPATAPAAVPNSPAKVDARVTAVDVQSEGTDSIGARLSTALKEKFNTSSLFRLGSDNEPKLVLLVSTSPEFPTRPQVGSVYSIIWVYSQKANYLPMLLGHEVGTVSMEDIDALVARVVEKTDGLSVKYGYLWKKN
;
A
#
# COMPACT_ATOMS: atom_id res chain seq x y z
N MET A 1 -46.49 -20.59 29.60
CA MET A 1 -45.41 -20.50 30.57
C MET A 1 -44.48 -19.39 30.03
N THR A 2 -44.81 -18.13 30.23
CA THR A 2 -44.59 -17.18 31.35
C THR A 2 -43.17 -17.18 31.87
N GLY A 3 -42.51 -16.09 31.65
CA GLY A 3 -41.21 -15.77 32.21
C GLY A 3 -40.72 -14.39 31.73
N LYS A 4 -41.44 -13.39 32.18
CA LYS A 4 -41.13 -11.96 32.14
C LYS A 4 -40.12 -11.66 33.24
N ASN A 5 -39.07 -10.88 32.99
CA ASN A 5 -38.42 -10.09 34.02
C ASN A 5 -37.90 -8.78 33.45
N GLU A 6 -38.66 -7.75 33.75
CA GLU A 6 -38.21 -6.35 33.82
C GLU A 6 -37.54 -6.14 35.19
N HIS A 7 -36.68 -5.17 35.26
CA HIS A 7 -36.32 -4.25 36.34
C HIS A 7 -34.84 -3.85 36.16
N THR A 8 -34.37 -2.65 36.30
CA THR A 8 -34.81 -1.56 37.17
C THR A 8 -34.04 -0.31 36.75
N ILE A 9 -34.78 0.77 36.75
CA ILE A 9 -34.35 2.18 36.68
C ILE A 9 -33.59 2.56 37.95
N GLY A 10 -32.45 3.21 37.82
CA GLY A 10 -31.74 3.85 38.93
C GLY A 10 -31.37 5.31 38.62
N LYS A 11 -32.19 6.21 39.05
CA LYS A 11 -32.03 7.68 39.05
C LYS A 11 -31.09 8.14 40.20
N PHE A 12 -30.66 9.41 40.09
CA PHE A 12 -30.08 10.32 41.09
C PHE A 12 -28.57 10.21 41.31
N PHE A 13 -27.80 11.29 41.10
CA PHE A 13 -27.69 12.43 41.99
C PHE A 13 -27.07 13.65 41.29
N ALA A 14 -27.83 14.73 41.26
CA ALA A 14 -27.33 16.09 41.14
C ALA A 14 -26.69 16.50 42.45
N ARG A 15 -25.51 17.07 42.44
CA ARG A 15 -24.99 17.91 43.53
C ARG A 15 -24.24 19.09 42.96
N THR A 16 -24.93 20.18 42.99
CA THR A 16 -24.48 21.56 42.98
C THR A 16 -23.49 21.79 44.11
N PHE A 17 -22.30 22.31 43.82
CA PHE A 17 -21.49 23.03 44.76
C PHE A 17 -20.97 24.32 44.13
N LEU A 18 -21.51 25.39 44.56
CA LEU A 18 -21.13 26.78 44.38
C LEU A 18 -20.24 27.18 45.58
N VAL A 19 -19.00 27.58 45.37
CA VAL A 19 -18.27 28.48 46.30
C VAL A 19 -17.06 29.07 45.56
N LEU A 20 -17.08 30.32 45.39
CA LEU A 20 -16.34 31.50 45.83
C LEU A 20 -14.99 31.83 45.13
N LEU A 21 -15.04 33.05 44.61
CA LEU A 21 -13.95 33.93 44.17
C LEU A 21 -12.73 33.94 45.12
N LEU A 22 -11.51 33.91 44.55
CA LEU A 22 -10.41 34.75 45.02
C LEU A 22 -9.53 35.18 43.85
N ALA A 23 -9.40 36.50 43.68
CA ALA A 23 -8.54 37.16 42.74
C ALA A 23 -7.07 36.92 43.09
N GLY A 24 -6.26 36.49 42.14
CA GLY A 24 -4.81 36.42 42.22
C GLY A 24 -4.22 36.71 40.84
N ALA A 25 -3.93 37.98 40.57
CA ALA A 25 -3.19 38.42 39.42
C ALA A 25 -1.71 38.01 39.61
N LEU A 26 -1.28 36.94 38.96
CA LEU A 26 0.13 36.63 38.76
C LEU A 26 0.36 36.49 37.26
N GLY A 27 1.16 37.42 36.76
CA GLY A 27 1.54 37.48 35.35
C GLY A 27 2.22 36.21 34.88
N SER A 28 1.50 35.46 34.07
CA SER A 28 2.09 34.36 33.31
C SER A 28 2.84 34.92 32.12
N GLN A 29 4.14 34.98 32.20
CA GLN A 29 4.99 35.12 31.02
C GLN A 29 4.70 33.92 30.13
N ALA A 30 4.06 34.15 28.99
CA ALA A 30 3.94 33.17 27.94
C ALA A 30 5.34 32.90 27.40
N MET A 31 5.98 31.85 27.87
CA MET A 31 7.11 31.24 27.17
C MET A 31 6.58 30.79 25.80
N ALA A 32 6.94 31.53 24.76
CA ALA A 32 6.72 31.11 23.39
C ALA A 32 7.38 29.72 23.24
N ALA A 33 6.56 28.68 23.08
CA ALA A 33 7.06 27.38 22.70
C ALA A 33 7.85 27.55 21.40
N PRO A 34 9.04 26.89 21.25
CA PRO A 34 9.78 26.95 20.01
C PRO A 34 8.85 26.47 18.90
N ALA A 35 8.69 27.29 17.85
CA ALA A 35 7.91 26.94 16.68
C ALA A 35 8.45 25.61 16.15
N THR A 36 7.67 24.54 16.33
CA THR A 36 7.97 23.25 15.72
C THR A 36 8.07 23.47 14.22
N ALA A 37 9.25 23.29 13.66
CA ALA A 37 9.45 23.39 12.21
C ALA A 37 8.38 22.54 11.51
N PRO A 38 7.71 23.05 10.47
CA PRO A 38 6.67 22.32 9.79
C PRO A 38 7.23 20.97 9.36
N ALA A 39 6.55 19.90 9.77
CA ALA A 39 6.93 18.55 9.38
C ALA A 39 7.09 18.52 7.84
N ALA A 40 8.25 18.11 7.36
CA ALA A 40 8.54 18.05 5.94
C ALA A 40 7.43 17.28 5.23
N VAL A 41 6.83 17.92 4.20
CA VAL A 41 5.75 17.33 3.41
C VAL A 41 6.22 15.96 2.89
N PRO A 42 5.41 14.88 3.00
CA PRO A 42 5.81 13.53 2.61
C PRO A 42 6.34 13.37 1.19
N ASN A 43 6.06 14.33 0.31
CA ASN A 43 6.44 14.37 -1.10
C ASN A 43 7.58 15.36 -1.40
N SER A 44 8.46 15.67 -0.44
CA SER A 44 9.66 16.44 -0.77
C SER A 44 10.57 15.64 -1.74
N PRO A 45 11.22 16.28 -2.74
CA PRO A 45 12.07 15.60 -3.71
C PRO A 45 13.10 14.65 -3.09
N ALA A 46 13.74 15.05 -2.01
CA ALA A 46 14.72 14.24 -1.29
C ALA A 46 14.14 12.94 -0.69
N LYS A 47 12.85 12.93 -0.29
CA LYS A 47 12.18 11.72 0.18
C LYS A 47 11.71 10.83 -0.96
N VAL A 48 11.35 11.40 -2.10
CA VAL A 48 10.99 10.65 -3.30
C VAL A 48 12.20 9.88 -3.80
N ASP A 49 13.34 10.51 -3.92
CA ASP A 49 14.60 9.88 -4.35
C ASP A 49 15.04 8.77 -3.39
N ALA A 50 14.86 8.96 -2.08
CA ALA A 50 15.17 7.94 -1.07
C ALA A 50 14.23 6.72 -1.10
N ARG A 51 13.06 6.82 -1.75
CA ARG A 51 12.03 5.77 -1.82
C ARG A 51 11.97 5.06 -3.17
N VAL A 52 12.84 5.36 -4.10
CA VAL A 52 12.86 4.69 -5.41
C VAL A 52 13.17 3.20 -5.24
N THR A 53 12.16 2.37 -5.38
CA THR A 53 12.26 0.92 -5.26
C THR A 53 12.50 0.31 -6.64
N ALA A 54 13.51 -0.56 -6.74
CA ALA A 54 13.75 -1.33 -7.95
C ALA A 54 12.66 -2.40 -8.11
N VAL A 55 12.04 -2.46 -9.27
CA VAL A 55 10.97 -3.41 -9.61
C VAL A 55 11.30 -4.09 -10.93
N ASP A 56 10.98 -5.37 -11.05
CA ASP A 56 11.05 -6.14 -12.29
C ASP A 56 9.70 -6.81 -12.53
N VAL A 57 9.25 -6.88 -13.78
CA VAL A 57 8.01 -7.55 -14.17
C VAL A 57 8.34 -8.68 -15.12
N GLN A 58 8.21 -9.89 -14.61
CA GLN A 58 8.37 -11.13 -15.37
C GLN A 58 6.99 -11.69 -15.71
N SER A 59 6.76 -11.93 -16.97
CA SER A 59 5.46 -12.40 -17.45
C SER A 59 5.58 -13.75 -18.14
N GLU A 60 4.58 -14.59 -17.84
CA GLU A 60 4.38 -15.88 -18.47
C GLU A 60 2.91 -15.96 -18.92
N GLY A 61 2.69 -16.47 -20.12
CA GLY A 61 1.38 -16.60 -20.71
C GLY A 61 1.44 -16.29 -22.21
N THR A 62 0.44 -16.79 -22.94
CA THR A 62 0.40 -16.70 -24.40
C THR A 62 -0.76 -15.86 -24.90
N ASP A 63 -1.61 -15.35 -24.01
CA ASP A 63 -2.80 -14.59 -24.35
C ASP A 63 -2.52 -13.08 -24.51
N SER A 64 -3.30 -12.45 -25.39
CA SER A 64 -3.14 -11.03 -25.73
C SER A 64 -3.43 -10.08 -24.56
N ILE A 65 -4.37 -10.45 -23.68
CA ILE A 65 -4.71 -9.67 -22.48
C ILE A 65 -3.53 -9.68 -21.52
N GLY A 66 -2.93 -10.84 -21.27
CA GLY A 66 -1.74 -10.98 -20.44
C GLY A 66 -0.54 -10.21 -20.96
N ALA A 67 -0.29 -10.26 -22.26
CA ALA A 67 0.76 -9.48 -22.90
C ALA A 67 0.56 -7.97 -22.71
N ARG A 68 -0.68 -7.49 -22.89
CA ARG A 68 -1.04 -6.08 -22.67
C ARG A 68 -0.91 -5.68 -21.21
N LEU A 69 -1.38 -6.52 -20.27
CA LEU A 69 -1.24 -6.29 -18.83
C LEU A 69 0.24 -6.15 -18.44
N SER A 70 1.08 -7.06 -18.90
CA SER A 70 2.52 -7.02 -18.63
C SER A 70 3.19 -5.75 -19.17
N THR A 71 2.85 -5.34 -20.40
CA THR A 71 3.36 -4.11 -21.00
C THR A 71 2.91 -2.89 -20.20
N ALA A 72 1.63 -2.79 -19.86
CA ALA A 72 1.08 -1.68 -19.10
C ALA A 72 1.70 -1.57 -17.69
N LEU A 73 1.96 -2.69 -17.02
CA LEU A 73 2.67 -2.72 -15.74
C LEU A 73 4.10 -2.17 -15.87
N LYS A 74 4.87 -2.64 -16.87
CA LYS A 74 6.23 -2.16 -17.13
C LYS A 74 6.26 -0.65 -17.41
N GLU A 75 5.36 -0.17 -18.26
CA GLU A 75 5.22 1.26 -18.57
C GLU A 75 4.89 2.07 -17.32
N LYS A 76 3.94 1.60 -16.51
CA LYS A 76 3.51 2.30 -15.31
C LYS A 76 4.64 2.38 -14.27
N PHE A 77 5.39 1.30 -14.06
CA PHE A 77 6.55 1.33 -13.18
C PHE A 77 7.68 2.20 -13.71
N ASN A 78 7.92 2.18 -15.01
CA ASN A 78 8.97 3.01 -15.63
C ASN A 78 8.66 4.50 -15.59
N THR A 79 7.39 4.89 -15.63
CA THR A 79 6.95 6.30 -15.57
C THR A 79 6.70 6.80 -14.14
N SER A 80 6.75 5.92 -13.15
CA SER A 80 6.51 6.26 -11.75
C SER A 80 7.72 6.95 -11.12
N SER A 81 7.48 7.97 -10.32
CA SER A 81 8.52 8.57 -9.46
C SER A 81 8.89 7.70 -8.24
N LEU A 82 8.10 6.69 -7.92
CA LEU A 82 8.29 5.81 -6.76
C LEU A 82 9.12 4.57 -7.10
N PHE A 83 9.15 4.18 -8.37
CA PHE A 83 9.76 2.95 -8.83
C PHE A 83 10.73 3.20 -9.98
N ARG A 84 11.60 2.25 -10.18
CA ARG A 84 12.41 2.13 -11.39
C ARG A 84 12.52 0.67 -11.80
N LEU A 85 12.72 0.42 -13.07
CA LEU A 85 13.01 -0.95 -13.50
C LEU A 85 14.40 -1.34 -12.99
N GLY A 86 14.46 -2.49 -12.31
CA GLY A 86 15.66 -3.00 -11.66
C GLY A 86 16.52 -3.87 -12.58
N SER A 87 17.81 -3.96 -12.26
CA SER A 87 18.75 -4.88 -12.88
C SER A 87 18.86 -6.21 -12.12
N ASP A 88 19.55 -7.21 -12.68
CA ASP A 88 19.64 -8.56 -12.09
C ASP A 88 20.51 -8.63 -10.83
N ASN A 89 21.42 -7.69 -10.64
CA ASN A 89 22.42 -7.74 -9.57
C ASN A 89 22.12 -6.80 -8.40
N GLU A 90 20.88 -6.37 -8.24
CA GLU A 90 20.46 -5.51 -7.14
C GLU A 90 19.22 -6.04 -6.42
N PRO A 91 19.04 -5.66 -5.14
CA PRO A 91 17.80 -5.96 -4.43
C PRO A 91 16.61 -5.32 -5.12
N LYS A 92 15.61 -6.12 -5.46
CA LYS A 92 14.39 -5.66 -6.18
C LYS A 92 13.15 -6.43 -5.78
N LEU A 93 12.00 -5.80 -6.01
CA LEU A 93 10.73 -6.50 -6.07
C LEU A 93 10.56 -7.10 -7.46
N VAL A 94 10.22 -8.37 -7.51
CA VAL A 94 9.87 -9.02 -8.76
C VAL A 94 8.39 -9.37 -8.73
N LEU A 95 7.67 -8.95 -9.75
CA LEU A 95 6.30 -9.35 -10.01
C LEU A 95 6.31 -10.48 -11.02
N LEU A 96 5.93 -11.67 -10.58
CA LEU A 96 5.72 -12.82 -11.47
C LEU A 96 4.25 -12.79 -11.90
N VAL A 97 4.01 -12.50 -13.17
CA VAL A 97 2.67 -12.35 -13.75
C VAL A 97 2.42 -13.54 -14.68
N SER A 98 1.50 -14.41 -14.29
CA SER A 98 1.07 -15.52 -15.14
C SER A 98 -0.37 -15.28 -15.58
N THR A 99 -0.65 -15.51 -16.86
CA THR A 99 -2.00 -15.36 -17.42
C THR A 99 -2.37 -16.54 -18.32
N SER A 100 -3.67 -16.79 -18.38
CA SER A 100 -4.26 -17.80 -19.24
C SER A 100 -5.65 -17.34 -19.71
N PRO A 101 -6.05 -17.62 -20.95
CA PRO A 101 -7.40 -17.28 -21.40
C PRO A 101 -8.47 -17.92 -20.49
N GLU A 102 -9.43 -17.11 -20.03
CA GLU A 102 -10.58 -17.63 -19.28
C GLU A 102 -11.44 -18.57 -20.15
N PHE A 103 -11.58 -18.21 -21.42
CA PHE A 103 -12.31 -19.02 -22.41
C PHE A 103 -11.37 -19.42 -23.54
N PRO A 104 -10.90 -20.67 -23.61
CA PRO A 104 -9.96 -21.11 -24.65
C PRO A 104 -10.43 -20.86 -26.10
N THR A 105 -11.74 -20.93 -26.33
CA THR A 105 -12.34 -20.68 -27.66
C THR A 105 -12.54 -19.19 -27.99
N ARG A 106 -12.42 -18.31 -26.99
CA ARG A 106 -12.59 -16.85 -27.10
C ARG A 106 -11.56 -16.12 -26.22
N PRO A 107 -10.27 -16.24 -26.54
CA PRO A 107 -9.17 -15.78 -25.65
C PRO A 107 -9.13 -14.26 -25.45
N GLN A 108 -9.86 -13.49 -26.28
CA GLN A 108 -9.92 -12.03 -26.16
C GLN A 108 -10.99 -11.52 -25.19
N VAL A 109 -11.85 -12.39 -24.64
CA VAL A 109 -12.94 -11.97 -23.74
C VAL A 109 -12.43 -11.69 -22.35
N GLY A 110 -11.57 -12.56 -21.81
CA GLY A 110 -11.04 -12.43 -20.48
C GLY A 110 -9.85 -13.37 -20.25
N SER A 111 -9.05 -13.03 -19.29
CA SER A 111 -7.92 -13.85 -18.82
C SER A 111 -8.00 -14.05 -17.32
N VAL A 112 -7.67 -15.23 -16.87
CA VAL A 112 -7.32 -15.52 -15.48
C VAL A 112 -5.89 -15.04 -15.28
N TYR A 113 -5.63 -14.31 -14.20
CA TYR A 113 -4.29 -13.88 -13.85
C TYR A 113 -3.87 -14.37 -12.46
N SER A 114 -2.58 -14.55 -12.30
CA SER A 114 -1.90 -14.71 -11.03
C SER A 114 -0.72 -13.74 -10.98
N ILE A 115 -0.66 -12.92 -9.94
CA ILE A 115 0.46 -12.02 -9.69
C ILE A 115 1.07 -12.37 -8.35
N ILE A 116 2.38 -12.66 -8.35
CA ILE A 116 3.13 -13.01 -7.15
C ILE A 116 4.21 -11.96 -6.97
N TRP A 117 4.25 -11.33 -5.80
CA TRP A 117 5.32 -10.41 -5.40
C TRP A 117 6.38 -11.17 -4.63
N VAL A 118 7.62 -11.12 -5.12
CA VAL A 118 8.76 -11.69 -4.42
C VAL A 118 9.86 -10.63 -4.26
N TYR A 119 10.60 -10.73 -3.18
CA TYR A 119 11.84 -10.00 -3.00
C TYR A 119 12.99 -10.86 -3.52
N SER A 120 13.80 -10.30 -4.41
CA SER A 120 15.02 -10.89 -4.93
C SER A 120 16.21 -10.03 -4.54
N GLN A 121 17.18 -10.62 -3.83
CA GLN A 121 18.38 -9.91 -3.42
C GLN A 121 19.41 -9.82 -4.56
N LYS A 122 19.53 -10.88 -5.33
CA LYS A 122 20.40 -11.02 -6.53
C LYS A 122 19.86 -12.15 -7.39
N ALA A 123 20.23 -12.17 -8.67
CA ALA A 123 20.11 -13.39 -9.48
C ALA A 123 20.78 -14.56 -8.74
N ASN A 124 20.27 -15.74 -8.78
CA ASN A 124 20.75 -16.96 -8.11
C ASN A 124 20.52 -17.07 -6.59
N TYR A 125 19.86 -16.11 -5.95
CA TYR A 125 19.36 -16.26 -4.58
C TYR A 125 17.90 -16.67 -4.60
N LEU A 126 17.48 -17.49 -3.62
CA LEU A 126 16.07 -17.85 -3.45
C LEU A 126 15.27 -16.59 -3.18
N PRO A 127 14.25 -16.30 -4.00
CA PRO A 127 13.37 -15.16 -3.77
C PRO A 127 12.45 -15.42 -2.57
N MET A 128 12.16 -14.36 -1.82
CA MET A 128 11.23 -14.42 -0.69
C MET A 128 9.84 -13.96 -1.12
N LEU A 129 8.83 -14.77 -0.88
CA LEU A 129 7.43 -14.43 -1.14
C LEU A 129 6.97 -13.30 -0.23
N LEU A 130 6.43 -12.24 -0.80
CA LEU A 130 5.87 -11.10 -0.06
C LEU A 130 4.34 -11.03 -0.14
N GLY A 131 3.75 -11.51 -1.22
CA GLY A 131 2.30 -11.50 -1.43
C GLY A 131 1.90 -12.14 -2.74
N HIS A 132 0.61 -12.37 -2.89
CA HIS A 132 0.03 -12.89 -4.12
C HIS A 132 -1.36 -12.30 -4.35
N GLU A 133 -1.83 -12.39 -5.58
CA GLU A 133 -3.18 -12.04 -6.01
C GLU A 133 -3.55 -12.89 -7.21
N VAL A 134 -4.81 -13.31 -7.26
CA VAL A 134 -5.38 -14.04 -8.40
C VAL A 134 -6.74 -13.48 -8.72
N GLY A 135 -7.14 -13.54 -9.99
CA GLY A 135 -8.45 -13.05 -10.42
C GLY A 135 -8.65 -13.21 -11.92
N THR A 136 -9.66 -12.55 -12.41
CA THR A 136 -9.95 -12.42 -13.84
C THR A 136 -9.83 -10.96 -14.26
N VAL A 137 -9.46 -10.74 -15.51
CA VAL A 137 -9.33 -9.41 -16.12
C VAL A 137 -9.81 -9.43 -17.56
N SER A 138 -10.61 -8.45 -17.91
CA SER A 138 -10.97 -8.16 -19.31
C SER A 138 -10.02 -7.11 -19.90
N MET A 139 -10.12 -6.90 -21.21
CA MET A 139 -9.33 -5.85 -21.87
C MET A 139 -9.64 -4.45 -21.34
N GLU A 140 -10.87 -4.21 -20.92
CA GLU A 140 -11.35 -2.91 -20.40
C GLU A 140 -10.88 -2.65 -18.96
N ASP A 141 -10.62 -3.72 -18.19
CA ASP A 141 -10.26 -3.62 -16.77
C ASP A 141 -8.74 -3.56 -16.53
N ILE A 142 -7.92 -3.66 -17.58
CA ILE A 142 -6.46 -3.69 -17.46
C ILE A 142 -5.94 -2.47 -16.71
N ASP A 143 -6.40 -1.27 -17.02
CA ASP A 143 -5.89 -0.04 -16.40
C ASP A 143 -6.24 0.02 -14.90
N ALA A 144 -7.44 -0.43 -14.52
CA ALA A 144 -7.85 -0.54 -13.14
C ALA A 144 -7.03 -1.58 -12.37
N LEU A 145 -6.74 -2.73 -12.99
CA LEU A 145 -5.88 -3.75 -12.42
C LEU A 145 -4.45 -3.23 -12.25
N VAL A 146 -3.88 -2.56 -13.26
CA VAL A 146 -2.55 -1.97 -13.20
C VAL A 146 -2.43 -0.97 -12.04
N ALA A 147 -3.42 -0.07 -11.87
CA ALA A 147 -3.43 0.89 -10.78
C ALA A 147 -3.41 0.18 -9.42
N ARG A 148 -4.25 -0.84 -9.22
CA ARG A 148 -4.31 -1.62 -7.98
C ARG A 148 -3.02 -2.40 -7.71
N VAL A 149 -2.41 -2.97 -8.73
CA VAL A 149 -1.13 -3.69 -8.61
C VAL A 149 0.00 -2.76 -8.21
N VAL A 150 0.07 -1.55 -8.79
CA VAL A 150 1.06 -0.54 -8.45
C VAL A 150 0.89 -0.04 -7.02
N GLU A 151 -0.35 0.23 -6.58
CA GLU A 151 -0.66 0.61 -5.20
C GLU A 151 -0.25 -0.49 -4.20
N LYS A 152 -0.58 -1.74 -4.50
CA LYS A 152 -0.19 -2.88 -3.67
C LYS A 152 1.33 -3.05 -3.62
N THR A 153 2.02 -2.82 -4.74
CA THR A 153 3.49 -2.85 -4.81
C THR A 153 4.10 -1.76 -3.94
N ASP A 154 3.55 -0.53 -3.94
CA ASP A 154 4.00 0.54 -3.05
C ASP A 154 3.78 0.16 -1.58
N GLY A 155 2.61 -0.33 -1.21
CA GLY A 155 2.33 -0.83 0.13
C GLY A 155 3.32 -1.90 0.60
N LEU A 156 3.69 -2.85 -0.28
CA LEU A 156 4.69 -3.88 0.03
C LEU A 156 6.10 -3.27 0.15
N SER A 157 6.46 -2.31 -0.71
CA SER A 157 7.76 -1.64 -0.65
C SER A 157 7.96 -0.87 0.66
N VAL A 158 6.90 -0.24 1.16
CA VAL A 158 6.90 0.45 2.46
C VAL A 158 6.96 -0.54 3.61
N LYS A 159 6.11 -1.57 3.60
CA LYS A 159 6.03 -2.60 4.64
C LYS A 159 7.35 -3.33 4.85
N TYR A 160 8.03 -3.65 3.78
CA TYR A 160 9.29 -4.39 3.78
C TYR A 160 10.51 -3.51 3.50
N GLY A 161 10.40 -2.20 3.72
CA GLY A 161 11.44 -1.20 3.45
C GLY A 161 12.80 -1.50 4.11
N TYR A 162 12.82 -2.30 5.17
CA TYR A 162 14.04 -2.75 5.83
C TYR A 162 14.91 -3.68 4.97
N LEU A 163 14.33 -4.37 3.96
CA LEU A 163 15.06 -5.26 3.05
C LEU A 163 15.98 -4.49 2.09
N TRP A 164 15.72 -3.21 1.85
CA TRP A 164 16.52 -2.34 0.97
C TRP A 164 17.56 -1.52 1.72
N LYS A 165 17.53 -1.52 3.06
CA LYS A 165 18.55 -0.82 3.84
C LYS A 165 19.87 -1.58 3.70
N LYS A 166 20.88 -0.93 3.11
CA LYS A 166 22.26 -1.43 3.20
C LYS A 166 22.70 -1.32 4.67
N ASN A 167 23.04 -2.45 5.26
CA ASN A 167 23.84 -2.45 6.49
C ASN A 167 25.23 -1.92 6.21
#